data_d5c930b7a5983ca824d62f140c96c0f2
#
_entry.id   d5c930b7a5983ca824d62f140c96c0f2
#
_cell.length_a   1.000
_cell.length_b   1.000
_cell.length_c   1.000
_cell.angle_alpha   90.00
_cell.angle_beta   90.00
_cell.angle_gamma   90.00
#
_symmetry.space_group_name_H-M   'P 1'
#
loop_
_entity.id
_entity.type
_entity.pdbx_description
1 polymer ?
#
loop_
_entity_poly.entity_id
_entity_poly.type
_entity_poly.pdbx_seq_one_letter_code
_entity_poly.pdbx_strand_id
1 'polypeptide(L)'
;MRVVAGLAGLFLAAGCSLSFAQRIEVTVPASVSGAGPLNGHLILVLSKNDKDEPRNQLTEDYKSEQAFGVDAADLPAGTPLVVDTKTFGYPLRSLAGLEAGDYFVQGVFNVYEAFHLASGKTVWLPPDKGEGQHWNQKPGNPYNKPVKIHFDPKAQSTIKLTLDQVIPPIEGTDRDPLVMAAKDPGAKWLKYMRFKSEKLSKFWGRDTYLGAWILLPDGFDEHPDAHYPLVVYQDHFHPGLGPVPFITTKPDLKAPGAGRQIMGYRFFQDWTNGRLPHVILIYVQSANPYYDDSYDVDSANVGPYGSAINEELIPAIEQKYRGIGQGWARATFGGS
;
A
#
# COMPACT_ATOMS: atom_id res chain seq x y z
N MET A 1 25.86 -12.41 -84.90
CA MET A 1 24.67 -12.71 -84.07
C MET A 1 25.11 -13.31 -82.73
N ARG A 2 25.09 -12.53 -81.70
CA ARG A 2 25.40 -13.04 -80.34
C ARG A 2 24.11 -12.95 -79.51
N VAL A 3 23.62 -14.11 -79.07
CA VAL A 3 22.42 -14.22 -78.21
C VAL A 3 22.90 -14.05 -76.82
N VAL A 4 22.36 -13.05 -76.12
CA VAL A 4 22.56 -12.84 -74.68
C VAL A 4 21.33 -13.42 -73.99
N ALA A 5 21.53 -14.51 -73.21
CA ALA A 5 20.54 -15.11 -72.31
C ALA A 5 20.54 -14.35 -70.97
N GLY A 6 19.44 -13.67 -70.71
CA GLY A 6 19.24 -13.04 -69.40
C GLY A 6 18.73 -14.05 -68.37
N LEU A 7 19.50 -14.24 -67.29
CA LEU A 7 19.05 -14.96 -66.08
C LEU A 7 18.20 -14.00 -65.24
N ALA A 8 16.90 -14.26 -65.13
CA ALA A 8 16.04 -13.60 -64.15
C ALA A 8 16.18 -14.30 -62.76
N GLY A 9 16.89 -13.66 -61.86
CA GLY A 9 17.01 -14.13 -60.49
C GLY A 9 15.71 -13.82 -59.68
N LEU A 10 15.02 -14.86 -59.27
CA LEU A 10 13.88 -14.78 -58.35
C LEU A 10 14.43 -14.57 -56.94
N PHE A 11 14.34 -13.33 -56.41
CA PHE A 11 14.58 -13.07 -55.00
C PHE A 11 13.35 -13.50 -54.19
N LEU A 12 13.39 -14.67 -53.56
CA LEU A 12 12.47 -15.01 -52.49
C LEU A 12 12.83 -14.15 -51.27
N ALA A 13 12.08 -13.12 -50.99
CA ALA A 13 12.10 -12.42 -49.72
C ALA A 13 11.49 -13.36 -48.66
N ALA A 14 12.33 -14.10 -47.95
CA ALA A 14 11.91 -14.80 -46.75
C ALA A 14 11.58 -13.74 -45.67
N GLY A 15 10.28 -13.41 -45.59
CA GLY A 15 9.74 -12.62 -44.53
C GLY A 15 9.97 -13.37 -43.20
N CYS A 16 10.99 -12.97 -42.44
CA CYS A 16 11.15 -13.42 -41.06
C CYS A 16 9.97 -12.86 -40.28
N SER A 17 8.88 -13.61 -40.18
CA SER A 17 7.81 -13.32 -39.25
C SER A 17 8.43 -13.45 -37.84
N LEU A 18 8.71 -12.31 -37.16
CA LEU A 18 9.07 -12.29 -35.80
C LEU A 18 7.88 -12.89 -35.01
N SER A 19 8.03 -14.15 -34.63
CA SER A 19 7.07 -14.91 -33.84
C SER A 19 7.13 -14.35 -32.42
N PHE A 20 6.21 -13.44 -32.09
CA PHE A 20 6.08 -12.95 -30.73
C PHE A 20 5.21 -13.92 -29.93
N ALA A 21 5.71 -14.37 -28.76
CA ALA A 21 4.89 -15.08 -27.80
C ALA A 21 3.69 -14.22 -27.37
N GLN A 22 2.68 -14.85 -26.77
CA GLN A 22 1.51 -14.12 -26.29
C GLN A 22 1.93 -13.02 -25.31
N ARG A 23 1.33 -11.84 -25.47
CA ARG A 23 1.58 -10.67 -24.62
C ARG A 23 0.26 -10.06 -24.15
N ILE A 24 0.35 -9.26 -23.10
CA ILE A 24 -0.78 -8.54 -22.54
C ILE A 24 -0.50 -7.04 -22.66
N GLU A 25 -1.37 -6.33 -23.36
CA GLU A 25 -1.35 -4.87 -23.48
C GLU A 25 -2.35 -4.27 -22.50
N VAL A 26 -1.87 -3.40 -21.62
CA VAL A 26 -2.67 -2.76 -20.56
C VAL A 26 -2.72 -1.26 -20.83
N THR A 27 -3.91 -0.71 -20.96
CA THR A 27 -4.12 0.72 -21.26
C THR A 27 -4.79 1.40 -20.05
N VAL A 28 -4.27 2.56 -19.68
CA VAL A 28 -4.91 3.49 -18.73
C VAL A 28 -5.52 4.62 -19.54
N PRO A 29 -6.86 4.70 -19.67
CA PRO A 29 -7.48 5.75 -20.47
C PRO A 29 -7.43 7.10 -19.75
N ALA A 30 -7.40 8.19 -20.51
CA ALA A 30 -7.39 9.56 -19.98
C ALA A 30 -8.62 9.89 -19.10
N SER A 31 -9.72 9.16 -19.28
CA SER A 31 -10.93 9.31 -18.46
C SER A 31 -10.72 8.96 -16.96
N VAL A 32 -9.71 8.14 -16.65
CA VAL A 32 -9.38 7.77 -15.27
C VAL A 32 -8.06 8.35 -14.78
N SER A 33 -7.09 8.60 -15.67
CA SER A 33 -5.77 9.15 -15.32
C SER A 33 -5.67 10.68 -15.46
N GLY A 34 -6.65 11.32 -16.12
CA GLY A 34 -6.50 12.69 -16.61
C GLY A 34 -5.70 12.76 -17.92
N ALA A 35 -5.57 13.98 -18.47
CA ALA A 35 -4.94 14.20 -19.77
C ALA A 35 -3.39 14.26 -19.72
N GLY A 36 -2.80 14.24 -18.52
CA GLY A 36 -1.35 14.30 -18.35
C GLY A 36 -0.65 12.98 -18.66
N PRO A 37 0.69 12.99 -18.78
CA PRO A 37 1.46 11.77 -18.93
C PRO A 37 1.42 10.92 -17.64
N LEU A 38 1.51 9.62 -17.84
CA LEU A 38 1.55 8.65 -16.74
C LEU A 38 2.98 8.49 -16.20
N ASN A 39 3.12 8.61 -14.90
CA ASN A 39 4.33 8.23 -14.17
C ASN A 39 3.94 7.23 -13.10
N GLY A 40 4.60 6.09 -13.04
CA GLY A 40 4.26 5.05 -12.09
C GLY A 40 4.67 3.65 -12.51
N HIS A 41 4.03 2.67 -11.90
CA HIS A 41 4.34 1.26 -12.10
C HIS A 41 3.05 0.45 -12.31
N LEU A 42 2.95 -0.23 -13.44
CA LEU A 42 1.90 -1.23 -13.67
C LEU A 42 2.26 -2.51 -12.94
N ILE A 43 1.32 -3.03 -12.16
CA ILE A 43 1.37 -4.36 -11.56
C ILE A 43 0.24 -5.18 -12.15
N LEU A 44 0.59 -6.23 -12.92
CA LEU A 44 -0.35 -7.16 -13.54
C LEU A 44 -0.33 -8.46 -12.77
N VAL A 45 -1.47 -8.88 -12.21
CA VAL A 45 -1.60 -10.11 -11.42
C VAL A 45 -2.43 -11.13 -12.17
N LEU A 46 -1.94 -12.38 -12.22
CA LEU A 46 -2.63 -13.53 -12.81
C LEU A 46 -2.84 -14.58 -11.73
N SER A 47 -4.10 -14.92 -11.44
CA SER A 47 -4.49 -15.91 -10.45
C SER A 47 -5.27 -17.06 -11.10
N LYS A 48 -5.06 -18.29 -10.61
CA LYS A 48 -5.85 -19.47 -11.02
C LYS A 48 -7.17 -19.60 -10.26
N ASN A 49 -7.42 -18.76 -9.26
CA ASN A 49 -8.63 -18.82 -8.44
C ASN A 49 -9.34 -17.45 -8.35
N ASP A 50 -10.63 -17.47 -8.07
CA ASP A 50 -11.53 -16.33 -7.93
C ASP A 50 -12.02 -16.10 -6.50
N LYS A 51 -11.28 -16.59 -5.50
CA LYS A 51 -11.66 -16.45 -4.07
C LYS A 51 -11.63 -14.99 -3.62
N ASP A 52 -10.74 -14.21 -4.20
CA ASP A 52 -10.61 -12.78 -4.01
C ASP A 52 -10.13 -12.12 -5.32
N GLU A 53 -10.13 -10.80 -5.39
CA GLU A 53 -9.53 -10.10 -6.52
C GLU A 53 -8.02 -10.43 -6.63
N PRO A 54 -7.49 -10.71 -7.84
CA PRO A 54 -6.07 -11.07 -8.00
C PRO A 54 -5.09 -10.13 -7.30
N ARG A 55 -5.35 -8.81 -7.31
CA ARG A 55 -4.50 -7.81 -6.62
C ARG A 55 -4.38 -8.02 -5.11
N ASN A 56 -5.28 -8.78 -4.48
CA ASN A 56 -5.28 -9.08 -3.05
C ASN A 56 -4.67 -10.45 -2.73
N GLN A 57 -4.24 -11.21 -3.75
CA GLN A 57 -3.74 -12.58 -3.59
C GLN A 57 -2.21 -12.70 -3.68
N LEU A 58 -1.51 -11.57 -3.64
CA LEU A 58 -0.04 -11.57 -3.56
C LEU A 58 0.41 -11.75 -2.12
N THR A 59 1.39 -12.62 -1.93
CA THR A 59 2.04 -12.88 -0.64
C THR A 59 3.56 -12.75 -0.81
N GLU A 60 4.30 -12.69 0.29
CA GLU A 60 5.76 -12.55 0.27
C GLU A 60 6.49 -13.88 0.01
N ASP A 61 5.76 -14.99 -0.04
CA ASP A 61 6.30 -16.32 -0.24
C ASP A 61 6.11 -16.84 -1.68
N TYR A 62 6.74 -17.97 -2.00
CA TYR A 62 6.67 -18.61 -3.32
C TYR A 62 5.27 -19.15 -3.69
N LYS A 63 4.30 -19.13 -2.77
CA LYS A 63 2.91 -19.52 -3.00
C LYS A 63 2.06 -18.34 -3.47
N SER A 64 2.68 -17.15 -3.57
CA SER A 64 2.05 -15.97 -4.14
C SER A 64 1.50 -16.24 -5.53
N GLU A 65 0.40 -15.60 -5.88
CA GLU A 65 -0.06 -15.53 -7.26
C GLU A 65 0.97 -14.79 -8.14
N GLN A 66 0.87 -14.94 -9.45
CA GLN A 66 1.86 -14.40 -10.38
C GLN A 66 1.68 -12.90 -10.58
N ALA A 67 2.74 -12.13 -10.38
CA ALA A 67 2.76 -10.70 -10.66
C ALA A 67 3.85 -10.35 -11.68
N PHE A 68 3.57 -9.37 -12.54
CA PHE A 68 4.52 -8.82 -13.53
C PHE A 68 4.46 -7.30 -13.48
N GLY A 69 5.61 -6.64 -13.56
CA GLY A 69 5.72 -5.19 -13.42
C GLY A 69 6.29 -4.47 -14.63
N VAL A 70 5.73 -3.30 -14.96
CA VAL A 70 6.23 -2.42 -16.03
C VAL A 70 6.22 -0.97 -15.56
N ASP A 71 7.38 -0.31 -15.65
CA ASP A 71 7.49 1.13 -15.34
C ASP A 71 6.93 2.00 -16.46
N ALA A 72 6.36 3.12 -16.08
CA ALA A 72 5.96 4.21 -16.97
C ALA A 72 6.64 5.50 -16.52
N ALA A 73 7.33 6.18 -17.44
CA ALA A 73 7.89 7.50 -17.26
C ALA A 73 7.44 8.40 -18.39
N ASP A 74 6.70 9.46 -18.05
CA ASP A 74 6.12 10.42 -18.99
C ASP A 74 5.34 9.77 -20.16
N LEU A 75 4.69 8.63 -19.88
CA LEU A 75 3.94 7.87 -20.88
C LEU A 75 2.63 8.60 -21.22
N PRO A 76 2.37 8.95 -22.50
CA PRO A 76 1.11 9.57 -22.88
C PRO A 76 -0.10 8.71 -22.49
N ALA A 77 -1.15 9.34 -21.95
CA ALA A 77 -2.37 8.64 -21.58
C ALA A 77 -2.95 7.86 -22.77
N GLY A 78 -3.44 6.64 -22.52
CA GLY A 78 -3.96 5.75 -23.55
C GLY A 78 -2.89 4.97 -24.32
N THR A 79 -1.59 5.21 -24.09
CA THR A 79 -0.51 4.37 -24.65
C THR A 79 -0.47 3.03 -23.90
N PRO A 80 -0.48 1.88 -24.61
CA PRO A 80 -0.42 0.59 -23.96
C PRO A 80 0.92 0.32 -23.27
N LEU A 81 0.87 -0.16 -22.04
CA LEU A 81 1.97 -0.81 -21.34
C LEU A 81 1.98 -2.29 -21.75
N VAL A 82 3.13 -2.81 -22.13
CA VAL A 82 3.24 -4.16 -22.70
C VAL A 82 3.91 -5.08 -21.66
N VAL A 83 3.17 -6.11 -21.26
CA VAL A 83 3.69 -7.21 -20.45
C VAL A 83 3.93 -8.39 -21.39
N ASP A 84 5.19 -8.76 -21.57
CA ASP A 84 5.64 -9.82 -22.47
C ASP A 84 6.65 -10.74 -21.80
N THR A 85 7.30 -11.63 -22.57
CA THR A 85 8.30 -12.58 -22.07
C THR A 85 9.58 -11.93 -21.52
N LYS A 86 9.78 -10.63 -21.74
CA LYS A 86 10.92 -9.86 -21.21
C LYS A 86 10.56 -9.15 -19.90
N THR A 87 9.28 -9.04 -19.61
CA THR A 87 8.80 -8.39 -18.39
C THR A 87 9.15 -9.21 -17.18
N PHE A 88 9.79 -8.57 -16.20
CA PHE A 88 10.13 -9.20 -14.92
C PHE A 88 8.88 -9.46 -14.09
N GLY A 89 8.85 -10.63 -13.44
CA GLY A 89 7.77 -11.05 -12.56
C GLY A 89 8.21 -11.84 -11.34
N TYR A 90 7.27 -12.15 -10.48
CA TYR A 90 7.41 -12.97 -9.29
C TYR A 90 6.11 -13.74 -9.00
N PRO A 91 6.14 -15.02 -8.54
CA PRO A 91 7.32 -15.91 -8.36
C PRO A 91 8.01 -16.31 -9.65
N LEU A 92 7.31 -16.38 -10.79
CA LEU A 92 7.92 -16.65 -12.08
C LEU A 92 8.57 -15.38 -12.64
N ARG A 93 9.79 -15.51 -13.11
CA ARG A 93 10.56 -14.38 -13.62
C ARG A 93 10.09 -13.85 -14.97
N SER A 94 9.26 -14.60 -15.69
CA SER A 94 8.80 -14.26 -17.05
C SER A 94 7.48 -14.94 -17.37
N LEU A 95 6.63 -14.28 -18.18
CA LEU A 95 5.44 -14.89 -18.77
C LEU A 95 5.72 -16.18 -19.54
N ALA A 96 6.93 -16.36 -20.08
CA ALA A 96 7.31 -17.59 -20.78
C ALA A 96 7.29 -18.84 -19.88
N GLY A 97 7.43 -18.67 -18.57
CA GLY A 97 7.35 -19.76 -17.58
C GLY A 97 5.94 -20.06 -17.10
N LEU A 98 4.94 -19.25 -17.50
CA LEU A 98 3.56 -19.46 -17.09
C LEU A 98 2.96 -20.64 -17.88
N GLU A 99 2.26 -21.54 -17.19
CA GLU A 99 1.56 -22.66 -17.82
C GLU A 99 0.38 -22.16 -18.67
N ALA A 100 0.14 -22.84 -19.81
CA ALA A 100 -1.07 -22.59 -20.58
C ALA A 100 -2.31 -22.94 -19.76
N GLY A 101 -3.34 -22.09 -19.75
CA GLY A 101 -4.55 -22.29 -18.99
C GLY A 101 -5.39 -21.02 -18.78
N ASP A 102 -6.44 -21.19 -18.00
CA ASP A 102 -7.35 -20.10 -17.65
C ASP A 102 -6.85 -19.37 -16.41
N TYR A 103 -6.88 -18.04 -16.47
CA TYR A 103 -6.46 -17.15 -15.39
C TYR A 103 -7.47 -16.02 -15.20
N PHE A 104 -7.64 -15.59 -13.96
CA PHE A 104 -8.22 -14.30 -13.62
C PHE A 104 -7.11 -13.26 -13.62
N VAL A 105 -7.24 -12.21 -14.42
CA VAL A 105 -6.21 -11.19 -14.61
C VAL A 105 -6.71 -9.84 -14.17
N GLN A 106 -5.87 -9.15 -13.42
CA GLN A 106 -6.14 -7.81 -12.94
C GLN A 106 -4.86 -6.96 -12.99
N GLY A 107 -4.96 -5.77 -13.58
CA GLY A 107 -3.92 -4.76 -13.52
C GLY A 107 -4.26 -3.67 -12.52
N VAL A 108 -3.24 -3.16 -11.85
CA VAL A 108 -3.29 -1.94 -11.06
C VAL A 108 -2.14 -1.05 -11.48
N PHE A 109 -2.40 0.20 -11.80
CA PHE A 109 -1.35 1.17 -12.09
C PHE A 109 -1.08 1.99 -10.82
N ASN A 110 0.07 1.75 -10.18
CA ASN A 110 0.50 2.50 -9.00
C ASN A 110 1.03 3.87 -9.44
N VAL A 111 0.22 4.90 -9.26
CA VAL A 111 0.51 6.27 -9.70
C VAL A 111 1.62 6.88 -8.85
N TYR A 112 2.63 7.46 -9.53
CA TYR A 112 3.68 8.24 -8.90
C TYR A 112 3.42 9.73 -9.11
N GLU A 113 3.82 10.51 -8.11
CA GLU A 113 3.75 11.97 -8.13
C GLU A 113 5.15 12.56 -7.94
N ALA A 114 5.36 13.79 -8.41
CA ALA A 114 6.62 14.47 -8.22
C ALA A 114 6.77 14.96 -6.77
N PHE A 115 7.90 14.64 -6.15
CA PHE A 115 8.33 15.17 -4.85
C PHE A 115 9.51 16.10 -5.06
N HIS A 116 9.36 17.33 -4.64
CA HIS A 116 10.42 18.37 -4.72
C HIS A 116 11.13 18.44 -3.38
N LEU A 117 12.13 17.59 -3.20
CA LEU A 117 12.83 17.43 -1.92
C LEU A 117 13.53 18.71 -1.48
N ALA A 118 13.69 18.88 -0.17
CA ALA A 118 14.47 20.00 0.41
C ALA A 118 15.93 20.07 -0.09
N SER A 119 16.48 18.96 -0.59
CA SER A 119 17.78 18.88 -1.23
C SER A 119 17.84 19.53 -2.63
N GLY A 120 16.70 19.98 -3.18
CA GLY A 120 16.56 20.49 -4.55
C GLY A 120 16.36 19.41 -5.61
N LYS A 121 16.35 18.13 -5.24
CA LYS A 121 16.06 17.01 -6.16
C LYS A 121 14.55 16.84 -6.36
N THR A 122 14.16 16.49 -7.58
CA THR A 122 12.80 15.98 -7.85
C THR A 122 12.87 14.48 -8.07
N VAL A 123 12.00 13.75 -7.37
CA VAL A 123 11.85 12.29 -7.50
C VAL A 123 10.39 11.94 -7.75
N TRP A 124 10.14 10.88 -8.50
CA TRP A 124 8.79 10.37 -8.77
C TRP A 124 8.55 9.15 -7.88
N LEU A 125 7.59 9.26 -6.98
CA LEU A 125 7.31 8.24 -5.97
C LEU A 125 5.79 8.09 -5.75
N PRO A 126 5.33 6.93 -5.28
CA PRO A 126 3.95 6.72 -4.88
C PRO A 126 3.67 7.41 -3.54
N PRO A 127 2.84 8.49 -3.49
CA PRO A 127 2.49 9.10 -2.22
C PRO A 127 1.64 8.13 -1.38
N ASP A 128 1.87 8.06 -0.08
CA ASP A 128 0.91 7.45 0.85
C ASP A 128 -0.35 8.34 0.94
N LYS A 129 -1.52 7.71 0.86
CA LYS A 129 -2.85 8.37 0.95
C LYS A 129 -3.68 7.79 2.11
N GLY A 130 -3.00 7.21 3.12
CA GLY A 130 -3.59 6.58 4.30
C GLY A 130 -3.72 5.05 4.20
N GLU A 131 -3.21 4.45 3.13
CA GLU A 131 -3.23 3.00 2.91
C GLU A 131 -1.95 2.28 3.38
N GLY A 132 -0.94 3.01 3.91
CA GLY A 132 0.33 2.42 4.36
C GLY A 132 1.12 1.79 3.23
N GLN A 133 1.19 2.43 2.05
CA GLN A 133 1.88 1.92 0.85
C GLN A 133 1.34 0.60 0.26
N HIS A 134 0.15 0.18 0.66
CA HIS A 134 -0.53 -0.97 0.03
C HIS A 134 -1.06 -0.58 -1.35
N TRP A 135 -0.22 -0.67 -2.38
CA TRP A 135 -0.51 -0.25 -3.75
C TRP A 135 -1.83 -0.80 -4.31
N ASN A 136 -2.23 -2.01 -3.89
CA ASN A 136 -3.48 -2.68 -4.28
C ASN A 136 -4.74 -2.01 -3.71
N GLN A 137 -4.59 -1.13 -2.72
CA GLN A 137 -5.67 -0.41 -2.04
C GLN A 137 -5.49 1.12 -2.07
N LYS A 138 -4.43 1.62 -2.76
CA LYS A 138 -4.09 3.05 -2.78
C LYS A 138 -5.15 3.87 -3.51
N PRO A 139 -5.73 4.89 -2.86
CA PRO A 139 -6.66 5.81 -3.50
C PRO A 139 -6.08 6.48 -4.75
N GLY A 140 -6.89 6.50 -5.80
CA GLY A 140 -6.51 7.12 -7.07
C GLY A 140 -5.74 6.20 -8.02
N ASN A 141 -5.35 4.99 -7.62
CA ASN A 141 -4.75 4.03 -8.55
C ASN A 141 -5.80 3.49 -9.53
N PRO A 142 -5.57 3.60 -10.86
CA PRO A 142 -6.39 2.93 -11.87
C PRO A 142 -6.25 1.41 -11.79
N TYR A 143 -7.37 0.70 -12.00
CA TYR A 143 -7.39 -0.76 -12.05
C TYR A 143 -8.53 -1.25 -12.97
N ASN A 144 -8.53 -2.54 -13.31
CA ASN A 144 -9.67 -3.20 -13.94
C ASN A 144 -10.31 -4.22 -12.99
N LYS A 145 -11.61 -4.48 -13.16
CA LYS A 145 -12.24 -5.66 -12.54
C LYS A 145 -11.57 -6.92 -13.06
N PRO A 146 -11.47 -8.01 -12.25
CA PRO A 146 -10.89 -9.26 -12.69
C PRO A 146 -11.51 -9.75 -14.01
N VAL A 147 -10.69 -10.13 -14.98
CA VAL A 147 -11.11 -10.66 -16.27
C VAL A 147 -10.58 -12.07 -16.43
N LYS A 148 -11.47 -13.03 -16.75
CA LYS A 148 -11.06 -14.39 -17.08
C LYS A 148 -10.50 -14.42 -18.50
N ILE A 149 -9.27 -14.92 -18.66
CA ILE A 149 -8.59 -15.10 -19.95
C ILE A 149 -8.08 -16.53 -20.07
N HIS A 150 -7.87 -16.97 -21.31
CA HIS A 150 -7.02 -18.13 -21.59
C HIS A 150 -5.65 -17.63 -22.02
N PHE A 151 -4.59 -18.02 -21.28
CA PHE A 151 -3.22 -17.66 -21.59
C PHE A 151 -2.46 -18.90 -22.11
N ASP A 152 -1.76 -18.76 -23.25
CA ASP A 152 -0.84 -19.75 -23.77
C ASP A 152 0.48 -19.05 -24.17
N PRO A 153 1.60 -19.31 -23.49
CA PRO A 153 2.88 -18.66 -23.79
C PRO A 153 3.39 -18.92 -25.21
N LYS A 154 2.85 -19.95 -25.90
CA LYS A 154 3.21 -20.30 -27.28
C LYS A 154 2.30 -19.65 -28.32
N ALA A 155 1.16 -19.09 -27.92
CA ALA A 155 0.26 -18.41 -28.84
C ALA A 155 0.90 -17.10 -29.33
N GLN A 156 0.53 -16.71 -30.57
CA GLN A 156 0.97 -15.46 -31.20
C GLN A 156 -0.16 -14.43 -31.18
N SER A 157 -0.62 -14.07 -29.98
CA SER A 157 -1.76 -13.18 -29.84
C SER A 157 -1.52 -12.10 -28.78
N THR A 158 -2.31 -11.06 -28.83
CA THR A 158 -2.30 -9.97 -27.85
C THR A 158 -3.61 -9.95 -27.09
N ILE A 159 -3.53 -10.07 -25.75
CA ILE A 159 -4.65 -9.84 -24.86
C ILE A 159 -4.65 -8.35 -24.50
N LYS A 160 -5.80 -7.70 -24.55
CA LYS A 160 -5.94 -6.27 -24.23
C LYS A 160 -6.75 -6.09 -22.96
N LEU A 161 -6.23 -5.30 -22.04
CA LEU A 161 -6.90 -4.89 -20.81
C LEU A 161 -6.98 -3.38 -20.73
N THR A 162 -8.05 -2.88 -20.12
CA THR A 162 -8.24 -1.44 -19.88
C THR A 162 -8.49 -1.23 -18.40
N LEU A 163 -7.68 -0.37 -17.75
CA LEU A 163 -7.86 0.01 -16.35
C LEU A 163 -8.89 1.15 -16.31
N ASP A 164 -10.16 0.81 -16.21
CA ASP A 164 -11.30 1.74 -16.30
C ASP A 164 -11.93 2.09 -14.96
N GLN A 165 -11.40 1.51 -13.88
CA GLN A 165 -11.82 1.80 -12.51
C GLN A 165 -10.75 2.61 -11.79
N VAL A 166 -11.13 3.32 -10.71
CA VAL A 166 -10.20 4.02 -9.81
C VAL A 166 -10.49 3.59 -8.39
N ILE A 167 -9.45 3.29 -7.61
CA ILE A 167 -9.59 2.97 -6.19
C ILE A 167 -10.10 4.23 -5.46
N PRO A 168 -11.23 4.12 -4.73
CA PRO A 168 -11.87 5.28 -4.11
C PRO A 168 -11.05 5.85 -2.95
N PRO A 169 -11.25 7.13 -2.58
CA PRO A 169 -10.66 7.75 -1.39
C PRO A 169 -10.98 6.96 -0.10
N ILE A 170 -10.06 7.07 0.87
CA ILE A 170 -10.26 6.51 2.23
C ILE A 170 -11.06 7.51 3.08
N GLU A 171 -10.79 8.80 2.93
CA GLU A 171 -11.38 9.88 3.73
C GLU A 171 -12.92 9.82 3.76
N GLY A 172 -13.48 9.86 4.97
CA GLY A 172 -14.92 9.80 5.21
C GLY A 172 -15.57 8.42 5.00
N THR A 173 -14.82 7.40 4.62
CA THR A 173 -15.32 6.03 4.46
C THR A 173 -15.12 5.19 5.73
N ASP A 174 -15.62 3.95 5.73
CA ASP A 174 -15.37 2.99 6.82
C ASP A 174 -13.89 2.53 6.92
N ARG A 175 -13.04 2.95 5.98
CA ARG A 175 -11.59 2.73 6.00
C ARG A 175 -10.83 3.93 6.58
N ASP A 176 -11.48 5.08 6.77
CA ASP A 176 -10.87 6.26 7.37
C ASP A 176 -10.63 6.01 8.87
N PRO A 177 -9.39 6.07 9.35
CA PRO A 177 -9.09 5.85 10.77
C PRO A 177 -9.85 6.78 11.73
N LEU A 178 -10.17 8.01 11.30
CA LEU A 178 -11.01 8.93 12.09
C LEU A 178 -12.44 8.41 12.20
N VAL A 179 -13.00 7.89 11.13
CA VAL A 179 -14.35 7.29 11.12
C VAL A 179 -14.34 5.98 11.89
N MET A 180 -13.31 5.14 11.68
CA MET A 180 -13.13 3.88 12.41
C MET A 180 -13.09 4.13 13.91
N ALA A 181 -12.25 5.04 14.39
CA ALA A 181 -12.13 5.36 15.82
C ALA A 181 -13.45 5.90 16.40
N ALA A 182 -14.17 6.73 15.66
CA ALA A 182 -15.44 7.31 16.12
C ALA A 182 -16.58 6.29 16.18
N LYS A 183 -16.58 5.28 15.29
CA LYS A 183 -17.61 4.22 15.24
C LYS A 183 -17.25 2.99 16.07
N ASP A 184 -16.00 2.89 16.57
CA ASP A 184 -15.55 1.73 17.36
C ASP A 184 -16.37 1.60 18.65
N PRO A 185 -16.82 0.40 19.05
CA PRO A 185 -17.48 0.17 20.34
C PRO A 185 -16.61 0.61 21.55
N GLY A 186 -15.29 0.64 21.39
CA GLY A 186 -14.33 1.17 22.35
C GLY A 186 -14.00 2.66 22.18
N ALA A 187 -14.79 3.44 21.43
CA ALA A 187 -14.52 4.86 21.15
C ALA A 187 -14.35 5.75 22.41
N LYS A 188 -14.82 5.30 23.58
CA LYS A 188 -14.51 5.94 24.87
C LYS A 188 -12.99 5.99 25.09
N TRP A 189 -12.29 4.91 24.82
CA TRP A 189 -10.84 4.76 25.04
C TRP A 189 -10.03 4.96 23.77
N LEU A 190 -10.50 4.43 22.63
CA LEU A 190 -9.77 4.43 21.35
C LEU A 190 -9.99 5.72 20.59
N LYS A 191 -8.90 6.40 20.23
CA LYS A 191 -8.89 7.63 19.43
C LYS A 191 -7.93 7.49 18.27
N TYR A 192 -8.07 8.36 17.28
CA TYR A 192 -7.11 8.53 16.19
C TYR A 192 -6.73 9.99 16.02
N MET A 193 -5.46 10.24 15.73
CA MET A 193 -4.95 11.56 15.37
C MET A 193 -4.23 11.48 14.03
N ARG A 194 -4.64 12.31 13.09
CA ARG A 194 -3.86 12.63 11.90
C ARG A 194 -3.15 13.95 12.16
N PHE A 195 -1.82 13.94 12.05
CA PHE A 195 -0.96 15.06 12.41
C PHE A 195 -0.11 15.49 11.23
N LYS A 196 -0.20 16.77 10.81
CA LYS A 196 0.68 17.35 9.80
C LYS A 196 2.04 17.64 10.42
N SER A 197 3.10 17.01 9.91
CA SER A 197 4.45 17.25 10.35
C SER A 197 5.11 18.36 9.50
N GLU A 198 5.59 19.42 10.14
CA GLU A 198 6.31 20.49 9.47
C GLU A 198 7.70 20.00 9.01
N LYS A 199 8.37 19.17 9.81
CA LYS A 199 9.69 18.61 9.47
C LYS A 199 9.61 17.73 8.22
N LEU A 200 8.64 16.82 8.17
CA LEU A 200 8.43 15.92 7.02
C LEU A 200 7.93 16.69 5.80
N SER A 201 7.02 17.65 5.99
CA SER A 201 6.52 18.47 4.88
C SER A 201 7.64 19.27 4.23
N LYS A 202 8.57 19.83 5.02
CA LYS A 202 9.76 20.51 4.52
C LYS A 202 10.68 19.57 3.77
N PHE A 203 10.91 18.34 4.29
CA PHE A 203 11.79 17.36 3.63
C PHE A 203 11.23 16.91 2.28
N TRP A 204 9.94 16.55 2.23
CA TRP A 204 9.29 16.00 1.04
C TRP A 204 8.79 17.07 0.05
N GLY A 205 8.84 18.38 0.43
CA GLY A 205 8.35 19.49 -0.37
C GLY A 205 6.84 19.50 -0.60
N ARG A 206 6.09 18.84 0.30
CA ARG A 206 4.62 18.75 0.26
C ARG A 206 4.05 18.42 1.62
N ASP A 207 2.77 18.73 1.84
CA ASP A 207 2.08 18.36 3.08
C ASP A 207 2.23 16.87 3.36
N THR A 208 2.84 16.53 4.50
CA THR A 208 3.11 15.17 4.93
C THR A 208 2.55 14.94 6.33
N TYR A 209 1.88 13.82 6.51
CA TYR A 209 1.15 13.53 7.73
C TYR A 209 1.69 12.27 8.40
N LEU A 210 1.65 12.27 9.73
CA LEU A 210 1.77 11.11 10.58
C LEU A 210 0.38 10.73 11.10
N GLY A 211 0.18 9.45 11.39
CA GLY A 211 -1.01 8.94 12.08
C GLY A 211 -0.65 8.42 13.46
N ALA A 212 -1.60 8.46 14.38
CA ALA A 212 -1.47 7.76 15.64
C ALA A 212 -2.82 7.20 16.11
N TRP A 213 -2.87 5.90 16.35
CA TRP A 213 -3.91 5.32 17.18
C TRP A 213 -3.55 5.53 18.64
N ILE A 214 -4.52 5.93 19.44
CA ILE A 214 -4.31 6.35 20.82
C ILE A 214 -5.32 5.62 21.69
N LEU A 215 -4.82 4.85 22.65
CA LEU A 215 -5.65 4.19 23.65
C LEU A 215 -5.49 4.93 24.98
N LEU A 216 -6.58 5.54 25.43
CA LEU A 216 -6.63 6.28 26.69
C LEU A 216 -6.82 5.32 27.87
N PRO A 217 -6.27 5.61 29.04
CA PRO A 217 -6.47 4.79 30.25
C PRO A 217 -7.94 4.77 30.67
N ASP A 218 -8.34 3.70 31.33
CA ASP A 218 -9.65 3.67 31.96
C ASP A 218 -9.76 4.75 33.04
N GLY A 219 -10.95 5.34 33.19
CA GLY A 219 -11.15 6.49 34.08
C GLY A 219 -10.58 7.82 33.57
N PHE A 220 -10.18 7.92 32.29
CA PHE A 220 -9.59 9.15 31.73
C PHE A 220 -10.51 10.37 31.87
N ASP A 221 -11.80 10.24 31.57
CA ASP A 221 -12.76 11.36 31.65
C ASP A 221 -13.19 11.64 33.10
N GLU A 222 -13.14 10.63 33.96
CA GLU A 222 -13.50 10.73 35.38
C GLU A 222 -12.42 11.44 36.23
N HIS A 223 -11.18 11.54 35.70
CA HIS A 223 -10.04 12.16 36.38
C HIS A 223 -9.43 13.29 35.51
N PRO A 224 -10.12 14.45 35.35
CA PRO A 224 -9.72 15.50 34.42
C PRO A 224 -8.36 16.16 34.76
N ASP A 225 -7.92 16.13 36.01
CA ASP A 225 -6.67 16.72 36.46
C ASP A 225 -5.48 15.73 36.44
N ALA A 226 -5.74 14.46 36.14
CA ALA A 226 -4.70 13.45 36.08
C ALA A 226 -3.86 13.57 34.81
N HIS A 227 -2.54 13.38 34.96
CA HIS A 227 -1.58 13.27 33.86
C HIS A 227 -1.02 11.86 33.79
N TYR A 228 -0.78 11.37 32.58
CA TYR A 228 -0.47 9.96 32.34
C TYR A 228 0.89 9.78 31.66
N PRO A 229 1.65 8.73 32.02
CA PRO A 229 2.80 8.31 31.22
C PRO A 229 2.37 7.93 29.81
N LEU A 230 3.30 8.07 28.86
CA LEU A 230 3.09 7.68 27.46
C LEU A 230 3.88 6.41 27.15
N VAL A 231 3.22 5.47 26.46
CA VAL A 231 3.85 4.26 25.95
C VAL A 231 3.68 4.27 24.42
N VAL A 232 4.79 4.20 23.71
CA VAL A 232 4.82 4.15 22.25
C VAL A 232 5.02 2.71 21.82
N TYR A 233 4.09 2.19 21.03
CA TYR A 233 4.22 0.90 20.37
C TYR A 233 4.62 1.11 18.92
N GLN A 234 5.69 0.44 18.50
CA GLN A 234 6.25 0.51 17.15
C GLN A 234 6.14 -0.85 16.46
N ASP A 235 5.66 -0.84 15.23
CA ASP A 235 5.53 -2.00 14.35
C ASP A 235 5.25 -1.51 12.92
N HIS A 236 5.22 -2.42 11.94
CA HIS A 236 4.78 -2.15 10.57
C HIS A 236 3.35 -1.61 10.52
N PHE A 237 3.02 -0.92 9.44
CA PHE A 237 1.71 -0.29 9.28
C PHE A 237 0.54 -1.25 9.55
N HIS A 238 -0.36 -0.82 10.44
CA HIS A 238 -1.66 -1.43 10.66
C HIS A 238 -2.79 -0.41 10.51
N PRO A 239 -3.93 -0.78 9.92
CA PRO A 239 -5.07 0.13 9.81
C PRO A 239 -5.79 0.41 11.13
N GLY A 240 -5.43 -0.27 12.22
CA GLY A 240 -6.01 -0.15 13.58
C GLY A 240 -4.93 -0.01 14.64
N LEU A 241 -5.28 -0.29 15.90
CA LEU A 241 -4.37 -0.23 17.06
C LEU A 241 -3.35 -1.38 17.04
N GLY A 242 -2.48 -1.42 16.04
CA GLY A 242 -1.39 -2.38 15.96
C GLY A 242 -1.83 -3.84 15.93
N PRO A 243 -0.90 -4.79 16.20
CA PRO A 243 -1.16 -6.22 16.07
C PRO A 243 -2.09 -6.79 17.15
N VAL A 244 -2.23 -6.14 18.29
CA VAL A 244 -3.18 -6.53 19.35
C VAL A 244 -4.39 -5.62 19.29
N PRO A 245 -5.53 -6.08 18.77
CA PRO A 245 -6.72 -5.25 18.69
C PRO A 245 -7.29 -4.99 20.10
N PHE A 246 -8.01 -3.88 20.24
CA PHE A 246 -8.76 -3.56 21.46
C PHE A 246 -10.23 -3.91 21.22
N ILE A 247 -10.69 -5.05 21.76
CA ILE A 247 -12.02 -5.60 21.46
C ILE A 247 -12.88 -5.59 22.71
N THR A 248 -13.92 -4.77 22.71
CA THR A 248 -14.83 -4.60 23.86
C THR A 248 -15.93 -5.65 23.93
N THR A 249 -16.24 -6.31 22.83
CA THR A 249 -17.28 -7.34 22.75
C THR A 249 -16.69 -8.74 22.97
N LYS A 250 -17.31 -9.53 23.85
CA LYS A 250 -16.87 -10.91 24.11
C LYS A 250 -16.96 -11.74 22.84
N PRO A 251 -15.85 -12.33 22.35
CA PRO A 251 -15.85 -13.11 21.13
C PRO A 251 -16.52 -14.50 21.31
N ASP A 252 -16.99 -15.08 20.22
CA ASP A 252 -17.32 -16.49 20.18
C ASP A 252 -16.03 -17.32 20.23
N LEU A 253 -15.81 -18.02 21.33
CA LEU A 253 -14.61 -18.84 21.55
C LEU A 253 -14.51 -20.04 20.61
N LYS A 254 -15.61 -20.43 19.94
CA LYS A 254 -15.68 -21.56 19.03
C LYS A 254 -15.52 -21.15 17.55
N ALA A 255 -15.54 -19.84 17.25
CA ALA A 255 -15.40 -19.36 15.88
C ALA A 255 -14.01 -19.70 15.32
N PRO A 256 -13.91 -20.19 14.07
CA PRO A 256 -12.62 -20.37 13.40
C PRO A 256 -11.84 -19.04 13.38
N GLY A 257 -10.54 -19.06 13.73
CA GLY A 257 -9.71 -17.84 13.74
C GLY A 257 -9.96 -16.88 14.92
N ALA A 258 -10.73 -17.27 15.94
CA ALA A 258 -11.06 -16.42 17.09
C ALA A 258 -9.86 -16.01 17.97
N GLY A 259 -8.66 -16.57 17.76
CA GLY A 259 -7.49 -16.32 18.63
C GLY A 259 -7.16 -14.85 18.78
N ARG A 260 -7.12 -14.08 17.67
CA ARG A 260 -6.87 -12.63 17.71
C ARG A 260 -7.97 -11.86 18.45
N GLN A 261 -9.23 -12.24 18.24
CA GLN A 261 -10.37 -11.63 18.94
C GLN A 261 -10.36 -11.92 20.43
N ILE A 262 -10.00 -13.14 20.82
CA ILE A 262 -9.85 -13.54 22.23
C ILE A 262 -8.74 -12.73 22.90
N MET A 263 -7.60 -12.58 22.23
CA MET A 263 -6.47 -11.79 22.72
C MET A 263 -6.86 -10.32 22.91
N GLY A 264 -7.53 -9.72 21.92
CA GLY A 264 -8.01 -8.34 22.01
C GLY A 264 -9.05 -8.12 23.11
N TYR A 265 -9.95 -9.09 23.32
CA TYR A 265 -10.90 -9.02 24.41
C TYR A 265 -10.24 -9.15 25.80
N ARG A 266 -9.25 -10.02 25.94
CA ARG A 266 -8.44 -10.11 27.18
C ARG A 266 -7.68 -8.82 27.44
N PHE A 267 -7.08 -8.23 26.40
CA PHE A 267 -6.41 -6.93 26.50
C PHE A 267 -7.37 -5.85 26.99
N PHE A 268 -8.59 -5.76 26.42
CA PHE A 268 -9.63 -4.86 26.90
C PHE A 268 -9.97 -5.10 28.38
N GLN A 269 -10.16 -6.37 28.79
CA GLN A 269 -10.45 -6.69 30.18
C GLN A 269 -9.32 -6.27 31.11
N ASP A 270 -8.06 -6.54 30.75
CA ASP A 270 -6.90 -6.19 31.58
C ASP A 270 -6.67 -4.67 31.61
N TRP A 271 -7.04 -3.96 30.55
CA TRP A 271 -7.00 -2.49 30.48
C TRP A 271 -8.01 -1.83 31.43
N THR A 272 -9.20 -2.39 31.54
CA THR A 272 -10.32 -1.78 32.28
C THR A 272 -10.52 -2.32 33.70
N ASN A 273 -9.79 -3.35 34.12
CA ASN A 273 -9.91 -3.93 35.46
C ASN A 273 -8.73 -3.59 36.40
N GLY A 274 -7.86 -2.68 35.99
CA GLY A 274 -6.72 -2.22 36.80
C GLY A 274 -5.52 -3.18 36.82
N ARG A 275 -5.46 -4.19 35.96
CA ARG A 275 -4.28 -5.07 35.83
C ARG A 275 -3.13 -4.43 35.09
N LEU A 276 -3.43 -3.51 34.20
CA LEU A 276 -2.44 -2.75 33.46
C LEU A 276 -2.31 -1.34 34.02
N PRO A 277 -1.13 -0.72 33.94
CA PRO A 277 -0.94 0.65 34.43
C PRO A 277 -1.79 1.63 33.62
N HIS A 278 -2.22 2.72 34.30
CA HIS A 278 -2.94 3.81 33.65
C HIS A 278 -1.96 4.65 32.82
N VAL A 279 -1.84 4.35 31.55
CA VAL A 279 -0.95 5.02 30.59
C VAL A 279 -1.72 5.42 29.33
N ILE A 280 -1.22 6.37 28.58
CA ILE A 280 -1.62 6.61 27.21
C ILE A 280 -0.79 5.67 26.33
N LEU A 281 -1.43 4.72 25.64
CA LEU A 281 -0.74 3.86 24.70
C LEU A 281 -0.96 4.42 23.30
N ILE A 282 0.11 4.64 22.54
CA ILE A 282 0.01 5.07 21.14
C ILE A 282 0.66 4.04 20.22
N TYR A 283 0.07 3.90 19.05
CA TYR A 283 0.62 3.19 17.92
C TYR A 283 0.80 4.17 16.77
N VAL A 284 2.06 4.37 16.36
CA VAL A 284 2.41 5.35 15.34
C VAL A 284 2.24 4.74 13.94
N GLN A 285 1.69 5.52 13.02
CA GLN A 285 1.66 5.23 11.59
C GLN A 285 2.57 6.23 10.88
N SER A 286 3.67 5.73 10.34
CA SER A 286 4.75 6.53 9.77
C SER A 286 5.10 6.09 8.34
N ALA A 287 4.08 5.68 7.55
CA ALA A 287 4.27 5.33 6.16
C ALA A 287 4.93 6.48 5.36
N ASN A 288 5.77 6.11 4.43
CA ASN A 288 6.51 7.05 3.58
C ASN A 288 6.43 6.59 2.11
N PRO A 289 6.91 7.39 1.14
CA PRO A 289 6.81 7.01 -0.27
C PRO A 289 7.51 5.72 -0.69
N TYR A 290 8.37 5.15 0.14
CA TYR A 290 9.12 3.91 -0.14
C TYR A 290 8.57 2.70 0.62
N TYR A 291 8.10 2.91 1.87
CA TYR A 291 7.80 1.82 2.81
C TYR A 291 6.51 2.10 3.59
N ASP A 292 5.92 1.06 4.10
CA ASP A 292 4.75 1.10 4.98
C ASP A 292 5.05 1.67 6.37
N ASP A 293 6.31 1.70 6.78
CA ASP A 293 6.80 2.40 7.96
C ASP A 293 8.14 3.11 7.71
N SER A 294 8.56 3.96 8.62
CA SER A 294 9.81 4.69 8.59
C SER A 294 10.87 4.12 9.53
N TYR A 295 10.57 3.03 10.23
CA TYR A 295 11.33 2.54 11.39
C TYR A 295 11.54 3.62 12.47
N ASP A 296 10.76 4.71 12.40
CA ASP A 296 10.73 5.85 13.32
C ASP A 296 12.11 6.47 13.59
N VAL A 297 13.00 6.44 12.57
CA VAL A 297 14.35 6.98 12.64
C VAL A 297 14.56 8.11 11.61
N ASP A 298 15.55 8.95 11.87
CA ASP A 298 15.99 9.94 10.90
C ASP A 298 16.88 9.30 9.84
N SER A 299 16.60 9.60 8.59
CA SER A 299 17.32 9.06 7.44
C SER A 299 17.51 10.13 6.36
N ALA A 300 18.66 10.12 5.71
CA ALA A 300 18.93 11.00 4.56
C ALA A 300 18.01 10.71 3.36
N ASN A 301 17.55 9.49 3.20
CA ASN A 301 16.71 9.07 2.07
C ASN A 301 15.21 9.20 2.35
N VAL A 302 14.79 8.88 3.58
CA VAL A 302 13.37 8.78 3.94
C VAL A 302 12.91 10.04 4.68
N GLY A 303 13.81 10.78 5.31
CA GLY A 303 13.50 12.01 6.03
C GLY A 303 13.62 11.90 7.54
N PRO A 304 13.33 13.00 8.26
CA PRO A 304 13.53 13.10 9.71
C PRO A 304 12.29 12.55 10.48
N TYR A 305 11.95 11.27 10.28
CA TYR A 305 10.77 10.66 10.92
C TYR A 305 10.94 10.53 12.44
N GLY A 306 12.13 10.15 12.90
CA GLY A 306 12.40 10.07 14.34
C GLY A 306 12.24 11.44 15.02
N SER A 307 12.79 12.49 14.43
CA SER A 307 12.62 13.87 14.91
C SER A 307 11.16 14.33 14.83
N ALA A 308 10.44 14.02 13.75
CA ALA A 308 9.03 14.40 13.60
C ALA A 308 8.15 13.72 14.65
N ILE A 309 8.39 12.45 14.94
CA ILE A 309 7.64 11.70 15.95
C ILE A 309 7.96 12.24 17.37
N ASN A 310 9.25 12.40 17.71
CA ASN A 310 9.64 12.76 19.07
C ASN A 310 9.44 14.24 19.40
N GLU A 311 9.59 15.15 18.42
CA GLU A 311 9.56 16.58 18.63
C GLU A 311 8.25 17.26 18.22
N GLU A 312 7.42 16.58 17.41
CA GLU A 312 6.15 17.14 16.92
C GLU A 312 4.95 16.29 17.35
N LEU A 313 4.88 15.00 16.93
CA LEU A 313 3.69 14.15 17.14
C LEU A 313 3.47 13.82 18.63
N ILE A 314 4.50 13.31 19.32
CA ILE A 314 4.39 12.93 20.75
C ILE A 314 4.02 14.12 21.61
N PRO A 315 4.68 15.30 21.52
CA PRO A 315 4.26 16.49 22.27
C PRO A 315 2.82 16.92 21.98
N ALA A 316 2.34 16.84 20.73
CA ALA A 316 0.98 17.18 20.38
C ALA A 316 -0.04 16.21 21.02
N ILE A 317 0.28 14.91 21.07
CA ILE A 317 -0.56 13.91 21.73
C ILE A 317 -0.58 14.14 23.25
N GLU A 318 0.56 14.35 23.87
CA GLU A 318 0.67 14.61 25.32
C GLU A 318 -0.09 15.88 25.73
N GLN A 319 0.03 16.94 24.93
CA GLN A 319 -0.73 18.17 25.17
C GLN A 319 -2.24 17.93 25.07
N LYS A 320 -2.69 17.18 24.06
CA LYS A 320 -4.12 16.94 23.81
C LYS A 320 -4.74 15.98 24.84
N TYR A 321 -3.98 14.99 25.27
CA TYR A 321 -4.46 13.89 26.12
C TYR A 321 -3.81 13.83 27.50
N ARG A 322 -3.31 14.97 28.01
CA ARG A 322 -2.79 15.10 29.37
C ARG A 322 -1.64 14.12 29.65
N GLY A 323 -0.70 13.99 28.73
CA GLY A 323 0.55 13.30 28.98
C GLY A 323 1.40 14.08 29.99
N ILE A 324 2.30 13.37 30.70
CA ILE A 324 3.22 14.01 31.67
C ILE A 324 4.24 14.90 30.96
N GLY A 325 4.58 14.60 29.68
CA GLY A 325 5.48 15.44 28.88
C GLY A 325 6.94 15.38 29.27
N GLN A 326 7.37 14.38 30.03
CA GLN A 326 8.74 14.23 30.53
C GLN A 326 9.36 12.91 30.03
N GLY A 327 10.64 12.94 29.64
CA GLY A 327 11.33 11.77 29.10
C GLY A 327 11.26 10.52 30.02
N TRP A 328 11.33 10.72 31.33
CA TRP A 328 11.22 9.62 32.30
C TRP A 328 9.81 8.98 32.35
N ALA A 329 8.79 9.67 31.86
CA ALA A 329 7.41 9.19 31.81
C ALA A 329 7.04 8.62 30.43
N ARG A 330 8.03 8.39 29.57
CA ARG A 330 7.85 7.78 28.25
C ARG A 330 8.52 6.42 28.20
N ALA A 331 7.85 5.45 27.59
CA ALA A 331 8.40 4.13 27.32
C ALA A 331 8.10 3.74 25.88
N THR A 332 8.96 2.91 25.30
CA THR A 332 8.76 2.34 23.96
C THR A 332 8.82 0.82 24.05
N PHE A 333 8.01 0.15 23.25
CA PHE A 333 8.14 -1.27 22.99
C PHE A 333 7.71 -1.56 21.53
N GLY A 334 8.13 -2.68 20.99
CA GLY A 334 7.80 -3.07 19.62
C GLY A 334 8.21 -4.50 19.36
N GLY A 335 7.84 -4.98 18.18
CA GLY A 335 8.27 -6.24 17.61
C GLY A 335 9.03 -6.00 16.31
N SER A 336 9.88 -6.93 15.92
CA SER A 336 10.55 -6.94 14.59
C SER A 336 10.37 -8.31 13.94
#